data_2baabe339583c7213e15e7b83fc24ea8
#
_entry.id   2baabe339583c7213e15e7b83fc24ea8
#
_cell.length_a   1.000
_cell.length_b   1.000
_cell.length_c   1.000
_cell.angle_alpha   90.00
_cell.angle_beta   90.00
_cell.angle_gamma   90.00
#
_symmetry.space_group_name_H-M   'P 1'
#
loop_
_entity.id
_entity.type
_entity.pdbx_description
1 polymer ?
#
loop_
_entity_poly.entity_id
_entity_poly.type
_entity_poly.pdbx_seq_one_letter_code
_entity_poly.pdbx_strand_id
1 'polypeptide(L)'
;MKTPHGRAGINSVFGVPGPEGSTWYKQNITTVKLPFPIVYENDDETLDEVTRCRFHVKVAPNLIAALNAIWYHARVEVKKEVGYDKTTEEYDTLTYKWLKDKGLLNYGGTFNYRKIRGSENLSLHSYGIAIDMAPGLN
;
A
#
# COMPACT_ATOMS: atom_id res chain seq x y z
N MET A 1 -18.14 -8.67 4.17
CA MET A 1 -18.45 -7.82 3.01
C MET A 1 -18.52 -8.69 1.75
N LYS A 2 -19.56 -8.52 0.95
CA LYS A 2 -19.69 -9.22 -0.32
C LYS A 2 -18.59 -8.78 -1.29
N THR A 3 -17.97 -9.72 -2.00
CA THR A 3 -17.01 -9.38 -3.06
C THR A 3 -17.72 -8.67 -4.19
N PRO A 4 -17.34 -7.44 -4.56
CA PRO A 4 -17.98 -6.73 -5.65
C PRO A 4 -17.62 -7.33 -7.01
N HIS A 5 -18.58 -7.35 -7.92
CA HIS A 5 -18.40 -7.83 -9.28
C HIS A 5 -18.69 -6.72 -10.28
N GLY A 6 -17.71 -6.46 -11.15
CA GLY A 6 -17.83 -5.45 -12.18
C GLY A 6 -17.87 -4.03 -11.63
N ARG A 7 -17.98 -3.06 -12.53
CA ARG A 7 -17.92 -1.64 -12.14
C ARG A 7 -19.10 -1.22 -11.27
N ALA A 8 -20.31 -1.69 -11.60
CA ALA A 8 -21.50 -1.39 -10.81
C ALA A 8 -21.40 -1.94 -9.39
N GLY A 9 -20.86 -3.15 -9.22
CA GLY A 9 -20.64 -3.75 -7.92
C GLY A 9 -19.62 -2.97 -7.10
N ILE A 10 -18.51 -2.54 -7.72
CA ILE A 10 -17.50 -1.71 -7.07
C ILE A 10 -18.12 -0.39 -6.61
N ASN A 11 -18.87 0.28 -7.49
CA ASN A 11 -19.53 1.55 -7.16
C ASN A 11 -20.54 1.40 -6.02
N SER A 12 -21.25 0.28 -5.94
CA SER A 12 -22.22 0.05 -4.87
C SER A 12 -21.57 -0.11 -3.49
N VAL A 13 -20.33 -0.62 -3.44
CA VAL A 13 -19.59 -0.81 -2.18
C VAL A 13 -18.80 0.45 -1.80
N PHE A 14 -18.09 1.05 -2.75
CA PHE A 14 -17.13 2.12 -2.48
C PHE A 14 -17.62 3.51 -2.88
N GLY A 15 -18.78 3.61 -3.54
CA GLY A 15 -19.30 4.85 -4.09
C GLY A 15 -18.66 5.19 -5.43
N VAL A 16 -19.17 6.21 -6.08
CA VAL A 16 -18.59 6.72 -7.32
C VAL A 16 -17.49 7.72 -6.96
N PRO A 17 -16.23 7.43 -7.29
CA PRO A 17 -15.12 8.28 -6.82
C PRO A 17 -15.13 9.67 -7.45
N GLY A 18 -14.54 10.61 -6.72
CA GLY A 18 -14.28 11.96 -7.17
C GLY A 18 -12.83 12.34 -6.84
N PRO A 19 -12.37 13.46 -7.42
CA PRO A 19 -11.01 13.92 -7.20
C PRO A 19 -10.78 14.40 -5.76
N GLU A 20 -9.51 14.64 -5.42
CA GLU A 20 -9.13 15.22 -4.13
C GLU A 20 -9.94 16.48 -3.87
N GLY A 21 -10.49 16.61 -2.65
CA GLY A 21 -11.31 17.72 -2.25
C GLY A 21 -12.80 17.59 -2.56
N SER A 22 -13.22 16.58 -3.34
CA SER A 22 -14.63 16.30 -3.59
C SER A 22 -15.33 15.77 -2.34
N THR A 23 -16.66 15.82 -2.33
CA THR A 23 -17.46 15.28 -1.21
C THR A 23 -17.18 13.79 -1.02
N TRP A 24 -17.15 13.02 -2.10
CA TRP A 24 -16.82 11.59 -2.03
C TRP A 24 -15.46 11.38 -1.39
N TYR A 25 -14.44 12.12 -1.83
CA TYR A 25 -13.08 12.02 -1.29
C TYR A 25 -13.05 12.28 0.22
N LYS A 26 -13.71 13.36 0.65
CA LYS A 26 -13.74 13.73 2.08
C LYS A 26 -14.43 12.68 2.96
N GLN A 27 -15.42 11.98 2.42
CA GLN A 27 -16.18 10.96 3.16
C GLN A 27 -15.52 9.59 3.14
N ASN A 28 -14.71 9.28 2.12
CA ASN A 28 -14.27 7.91 1.87
C ASN A 28 -12.76 7.70 1.89
N ILE A 29 -11.96 8.74 1.69
CA ILE A 29 -10.50 8.62 1.70
C ILE A 29 -9.95 9.11 3.04
N THR A 30 -9.13 8.28 3.65
CA THR A 30 -8.45 8.60 4.91
C THR A 30 -6.94 8.45 4.76
N THR A 31 -6.21 9.12 5.66
CA THR A 31 -4.77 8.93 5.77
C THR A 31 -4.49 7.74 6.68
N VAL A 32 -3.77 6.76 6.17
CA VAL A 32 -3.43 5.53 6.89
C VAL A 32 -1.97 5.60 7.31
N LYS A 33 -1.72 5.39 8.62
CA LYS A 33 -0.34 5.25 9.12
C LYS A 33 0.13 3.83 8.82
N LEU A 34 1.25 3.71 8.12
CA LEU A 34 1.80 2.42 7.74
C LEU A 34 2.49 1.75 8.93
N PRO A 35 2.44 0.41 9.05
CA PRO A 35 3.10 -0.30 10.16
C PRO A 35 4.63 -0.28 10.07
N PHE A 36 5.19 0.00 8.89
CA PHE A 36 6.61 0.22 8.68
C PHE A 36 6.78 1.17 7.49
N PRO A 37 7.90 1.90 7.41
CA PRO A 37 8.13 2.82 6.30
C PRO A 37 8.31 2.08 4.99
N ILE A 38 7.82 2.68 3.91
CA ILE A 38 8.07 2.24 2.54
C ILE A 38 8.86 3.34 1.82
N VAL A 39 9.33 3.08 0.62
CA VAL A 39 10.28 3.96 -0.08
C VAL A 39 9.72 4.37 -1.43
N TYR A 40 9.66 5.68 -1.67
CA TYR A 40 9.32 6.25 -2.98
C TYR A 40 10.58 6.77 -3.65
N GLU A 41 10.84 6.33 -4.89
CA GLU A 41 11.96 6.81 -5.68
C GLU A 41 11.51 8.01 -6.52
N ASN A 42 12.19 9.14 -6.34
CA ASN A 42 11.94 10.36 -7.10
C ASN A 42 12.64 10.30 -8.46
N ASP A 43 12.25 11.20 -9.38
CA ASP A 43 12.82 11.27 -10.73
C ASP A 43 14.33 11.52 -10.74
N ASP A 44 14.85 12.19 -9.69
CA ASP A 44 16.29 12.46 -9.52
C ASP A 44 17.04 11.33 -8.81
N GLU A 45 16.42 10.16 -8.68
CA GLU A 45 16.94 8.98 -8.01
C GLU A 45 17.09 9.09 -6.49
N THR A 46 16.65 10.21 -5.88
CA THR A 46 16.59 10.30 -4.42
C THR A 46 15.43 9.47 -3.89
N LEU A 47 15.55 8.99 -2.65
CA LEU A 47 14.57 8.14 -1.99
C LEU A 47 13.87 8.91 -0.87
N ASP A 48 12.53 8.91 -0.87
CA ASP A 48 11.74 9.42 0.23
C ASP A 48 11.18 8.28 1.05
N GLU A 49 11.28 8.41 2.37
CA GLU A 49 10.64 7.48 3.30
C GLU A 49 9.18 7.88 3.44
N VAL A 50 8.27 6.93 3.19
CA VAL A 50 6.82 7.14 3.24
C VAL A 50 6.27 6.37 4.43
N THR A 51 5.65 7.10 5.38
CA THR A 51 5.08 6.52 6.60
C THR A 51 3.56 6.55 6.62
N ARG A 52 2.94 7.24 5.66
CA ARG A 52 1.48 7.38 5.55
C ARG A 52 1.06 7.30 4.08
N CYS A 53 -0.16 6.81 3.85
CA CYS A 53 -0.74 6.83 2.51
C CYS A 53 -2.24 7.11 2.60
N ARG A 54 -2.83 7.47 1.46
CA ARG A 54 -4.28 7.71 1.37
C ARG A 54 -4.96 6.46 0.86
N PHE A 55 -5.99 6.00 1.57
CA PHE A 55 -6.68 4.76 1.21
C PHE A 55 -8.16 4.86 1.58
N HIS A 56 -9.00 4.04 0.94
CA HIS A 56 -10.44 4.02 1.24
C HIS A 56 -10.68 3.51 2.65
N VAL A 57 -11.55 4.19 3.40
CA VAL A 57 -11.82 3.87 4.82
C VAL A 57 -12.29 2.43 5.02
N LYS A 58 -13.04 1.87 4.08
CA LYS A 58 -13.60 0.52 4.21
C LYS A 58 -12.55 -0.58 4.15
N VAL A 59 -11.45 -0.36 3.47
CA VAL A 59 -10.40 -1.37 3.27
C VAL A 59 -9.05 -0.97 3.85
N ALA A 60 -8.97 0.16 4.54
CA ALA A 60 -7.76 0.57 5.24
C ALA A 60 -7.27 -0.50 6.24
N PRO A 61 -8.15 -1.13 7.06
CA PRO A 61 -7.71 -2.21 7.93
C PRO A 61 -7.14 -3.41 7.18
N ASN A 62 -7.67 -3.71 6.00
CA ASN A 62 -7.17 -4.80 5.16
C ASN A 62 -5.75 -4.50 4.64
N LEU A 63 -5.48 -3.25 4.28
CA LEU A 63 -4.14 -2.82 3.87
C LEU A 63 -3.14 -3.03 5.02
N ILE A 64 -3.48 -2.59 6.23
CA ILE A 64 -2.61 -2.75 7.39
C ILE A 64 -2.36 -4.24 7.67
N ALA A 65 -3.40 -5.08 7.62
CA ALA A 65 -3.27 -6.51 7.83
C ALA A 65 -2.33 -7.16 6.79
N ALA A 66 -2.47 -6.77 5.52
CA ALA A 66 -1.61 -7.28 4.45
C ALA A 66 -0.15 -6.88 4.66
N LEU A 67 0.12 -5.62 5.02
CA LEU A 67 1.47 -5.14 5.28
C LEU A 67 2.09 -5.82 6.50
N ASN A 68 1.31 -6.03 7.55
CA ASN A 68 1.77 -6.77 8.73
C ASN A 68 2.11 -8.23 8.39
N ALA A 69 1.35 -8.86 7.50
CA ALA A 69 1.65 -10.21 7.04
C ALA A 69 2.98 -10.27 6.27
N ILE A 70 3.25 -9.28 5.43
CA ILE A 70 4.52 -9.15 4.71
C ILE A 70 5.68 -9.01 5.70
N TRP A 71 5.52 -8.13 6.69
CA TRP A 71 6.53 -7.92 7.73
C TRP A 71 6.81 -9.20 8.51
N TYR A 72 5.76 -9.89 8.94
CA TYR A 72 5.88 -11.13 9.70
C TYR A 72 6.63 -12.21 8.88
N HIS A 73 6.27 -12.37 7.61
CA HIS A 73 6.94 -13.32 6.73
C HIS A 73 8.43 -12.99 6.58
N ALA A 74 8.75 -11.72 6.36
CA ALA A 74 10.14 -11.25 6.26
C ALA A 74 10.92 -11.55 7.54
N ARG A 75 10.29 -11.32 8.70
CA ARG A 75 10.90 -11.59 10.00
C ARG A 75 11.21 -13.07 10.19
N VAL A 76 10.30 -13.96 9.75
CA VAL A 76 10.54 -15.40 9.78
C VAL A 76 11.76 -15.76 8.93
N GLU A 77 11.87 -15.22 7.72
CA GLU A 77 13.00 -15.48 6.83
C GLU A 77 14.31 -14.94 7.42
N VAL A 78 14.29 -13.76 8.02
CA VAL A 78 15.47 -13.19 8.71
C VAL A 78 15.94 -14.13 9.83
N LYS A 79 15.02 -14.64 10.66
CA LYS A 79 15.35 -15.53 11.76
C LYS A 79 16.00 -16.83 11.27
N LYS A 80 15.56 -17.36 10.13
CA LYS A 80 16.19 -18.52 9.51
C LYS A 80 17.63 -18.25 9.10
N GLU A 81 17.95 -17.01 8.68
CA GLU A 81 19.29 -16.65 8.22
C GLU A 81 20.23 -16.33 9.38
N VAL A 82 19.77 -15.62 10.41
CA VAL A 82 20.64 -15.04 11.45
C VAL A 82 20.49 -15.72 12.83
N GLY A 83 19.51 -16.60 12.99
CA GLY A 83 19.27 -17.30 14.27
C GLY A 83 18.17 -16.65 15.11
N TYR A 84 17.93 -17.21 16.29
CA TYR A 84 16.77 -16.89 17.11
C TYR A 84 17.12 -16.20 18.45
N ASP A 85 18.34 -15.70 18.57
CA ASP A 85 18.90 -15.18 19.84
C ASP A 85 19.03 -13.66 19.89
N LYS A 86 18.41 -12.95 18.94
CA LYS A 86 18.51 -11.49 18.87
C LYS A 86 17.35 -10.80 19.58
N THR A 87 17.53 -9.52 19.90
CA THR A 87 16.47 -8.69 20.48
C THR A 87 15.42 -8.33 19.43
N THR A 88 14.26 -7.89 19.90
CA THR A 88 13.19 -7.39 19.01
C THR A 88 13.69 -6.24 18.13
N GLU A 89 14.43 -5.29 18.69
CA GLU A 89 14.98 -4.15 17.94
C GLU A 89 15.96 -4.59 16.86
N GLU A 90 16.82 -5.57 17.16
CA GLU A 90 17.74 -6.13 16.19
C GLU A 90 16.99 -6.80 15.03
N TYR A 91 15.95 -7.58 15.34
CA TYR A 91 15.12 -8.21 14.31
C TYR A 91 14.37 -7.17 13.46
N ASP A 92 13.87 -6.11 14.06
CA ASP A 92 13.17 -5.07 13.31
C ASP A 92 14.11 -4.39 12.31
N THR A 93 15.34 -4.08 12.74
CA THR A 93 16.35 -3.49 11.84
C THR A 93 16.70 -4.43 10.69
N LEU A 94 16.91 -5.71 10.99
CA LEU A 94 17.26 -6.72 9.99
C LEU A 94 16.09 -7.01 9.04
N THR A 95 14.87 -7.03 9.56
CA THR A 95 13.66 -7.25 8.74
C THR A 95 13.45 -6.11 7.75
N TYR A 96 13.59 -4.87 8.20
CA TYR A 96 13.51 -3.69 7.33
C TYR A 96 14.58 -3.77 6.22
N LYS A 97 15.82 -4.07 6.60
CA LYS A 97 16.91 -4.23 5.64
C LYS A 97 16.64 -5.34 4.63
N TRP A 98 16.14 -6.48 5.09
CA TRP A 98 15.80 -7.62 4.23
C TRP A 98 14.75 -7.23 3.17
N LEU A 99 13.68 -6.55 3.60
CA LEU A 99 12.65 -6.06 2.68
C LEU A 99 13.20 -5.03 1.69
N LYS A 100 14.02 -4.10 2.19
CA LYS A 100 14.61 -3.05 1.38
C LYS A 100 15.55 -3.61 0.31
N ASP A 101 16.42 -4.54 0.70
CA ASP A 101 17.40 -5.16 -0.20
C ASP A 101 16.72 -5.96 -1.32
N LYS A 102 15.53 -6.50 -1.06
CA LYS A 102 14.75 -7.22 -2.07
C LYS A 102 13.84 -6.31 -2.91
N GLY A 103 13.87 -5.01 -2.68
CA GLY A 103 13.03 -4.06 -3.40
C GLY A 103 11.55 -4.11 -3.02
N LEU A 104 11.20 -4.82 -1.95
CA LEU A 104 9.81 -5.00 -1.54
C LEU A 104 9.23 -3.80 -0.80
N LEU A 105 10.06 -2.82 -0.41
CA LEU A 105 9.60 -1.56 0.17
C LEU A 105 9.29 -0.50 -0.88
N ASN A 106 9.64 -0.73 -2.14
CA ASN A 106 9.40 0.24 -3.21
C ASN A 106 7.90 0.50 -3.38
N TYR A 107 7.53 1.77 -3.44
CA TYR A 107 6.16 2.22 -3.41
C TYR A 107 5.87 3.10 -4.64
N GLY A 108 4.80 2.78 -5.36
CA GLY A 108 4.39 3.50 -6.56
C GLY A 108 3.14 4.37 -6.40
N GLY A 109 2.46 4.29 -5.28
CA GLY A 109 1.28 5.11 -4.99
C GLY A 109 0.04 4.33 -4.57
N THR A 110 -0.96 5.06 -4.08
CA THR A 110 -2.25 4.50 -3.66
C THR A 110 -3.40 5.26 -4.32
N PHE A 111 -3.88 6.37 -3.74
CA PHE A 111 -4.96 7.14 -4.34
C PHE A 111 -4.44 7.97 -5.51
N ASN A 112 -5.10 7.83 -6.65
CA ASN A 112 -4.82 8.65 -7.84
C ASN A 112 -6.09 8.65 -8.71
N TYR A 113 -6.77 9.79 -8.79
CA TYR A 113 -8.00 9.94 -9.57
C TYR A 113 -7.68 10.05 -11.05
N ARG A 114 -7.80 8.93 -11.75
CA ARG A 114 -7.52 8.83 -13.18
C ARG A 114 -8.25 7.67 -13.83
N LYS A 115 -8.45 7.76 -15.15
CA LYS A 115 -8.96 6.65 -15.94
C LYS A 115 -7.87 5.60 -16.17
N ILE A 116 -8.31 4.36 -16.40
CA ILE A 116 -7.44 3.30 -16.87
C ILE A 116 -6.96 3.69 -18.28
N ARG A 117 -5.68 3.51 -18.56
CA ARG A 117 -5.10 3.83 -19.87
C ARG A 117 -5.87 3.12 -20.98
N GLY A 118 -6.36 3.88 -21.98
CA GLY A 118 -7.13 3.36 -23.11
C GLY A 118 -8.58 3.01 -22.80
N SER A 119 -9.10 3.44 -21.63
CA SER A 119 -10.47 3.16 -21.20
C SER A 119 -11.16 4.42 -20.68
N GLU A 120 -12.48 4.42 -20.68
CA GLU A 120 -13.31 5.45 -20.03
C GLU A 120 -13.56 5.13 -18.57
N ASN A 121 -13.20 3.93 -18.11
CA ASN A 121 -13.38 3.53 -16.72
C ASN A 121 -12.27 4.09 -15.81
N LEU A 122 -12.65 4.46 -14.58
CA LEU A 122 -11.71 4.92 -13.58
C LEU A 122 -10.84 3.75 -13.08
N SER A 123 -9.55 4.04 -12.83
CA SER A 123 -8.62 3.10 -12.22
C SER A 123 -9.08 2.75 -10.80
N LEU A 124 -8.72 1.57 -10.30
CA LEU A 124 -8.96 1.19 -8.91
C LEU A 124 -8.23 2.12 -7.94
N HIS A 125 -7.13 2.76 -8.36
CA HIS A 125 -6.46 3.82 -7.58
C HIS A 125 -7.38 5.03 -7.36
N SER A 126 -8.31 5.30 -8.26
CA SER A 126 -9.30 6.38 -8.11
C SER A 126 -10.25 6.14 -6.93
N TYR A 127 -10.46 4.87 -6.56
CA TYR A 127 -11.29 4.47 -5.42
C TYR A 127 -10.51 4.45 -4.11
N GLY A 128 -9.18 4.54 -4.16
CA GLY A 128 -8.32 4.37 -2.98
C GLY A 128 -8.28 2.94 -2.47
N ILE A 129 -8.44 1.95 -3.35
CA ILE A 129 -8.48 0.52 -2.99
C ILE A 129 -7.34 -0.29 -3.61
N ALA A 130 -6.38 0.37 -4.20
CA ALA A 130 -5.20 -0.26 -4.81
C ALA A 130 -3.92 0.39 -4.31
N ILE A 131 -2.88 -0.40 -4.20
CA ILE A 131 -1.53 0.05 -3.85
C ILE A 131 -0.53 -0.57 -4.82
N ASP A 132 0.37 0.26 -5.34
CA ASP A 132 1.50 -0.22 -6.15
C ASP A 132 2.70 -0.44 -5.24
N MET A 133 3.10 -1.70 -5.08
CA MET A 133 4.28 -2.09 -4.32
C MET A 133 5.28 -2.74 -5.26
N ALA A 134 6.57 -2.50 -5.01
CA ALA A 134 7.68 -3.07 -5.77
C ALA A 134 7.52 -2.91 -7.29
N PRO A 135 7.20 -1.69 -7.81
CA PRO A 135 6.87 -1.52 -9.22
C PRO A 135 8.03 -1.90 -10.17
N GLY A 136 9.27 -1.86 -9.70
CA GLY A 136 10.44 -2.22 -10.50
C GLY A 136 10.69 -3.72 -10.61
N LEU A 137 9.91 -4.58 -9.92
CA LEU A 137 10.11 -6.03 -9.91
C LEU A 137 9.13 -6.78 -10.82
N ASN A 138 8.21 -6.09 -11.44
CA ASN A 138 7.21 -6.69 -12.31
C ASN A 138 7.67 -6.75 -13.76
#